data_753705ed1c159a7e1fdcdc8b23df0986
#
_entry.id   753705ed1c159a7e1fdcdc8b23df0986
#
_cell.length_a   1.000
_cell.length_b   1.000
_cell.length_c   1.000
_cell.angle_alpha   90.00
_cell.angle_beta   90.00
_cell.angle_gamma   90.00
#
_symmetry.space_group_name_H-M   'P 1'
#
loop_
_entity.id
_entity.type
_entity.pdbx_description
1 polymer ?
#
loop_
_entity_poly.entity_id
_entity_poly.type
_entity_poly.pdbx_seq_one_letter_code
_entity_poly.pdbx_strand_id
1 'polypeptide(L)'
;MKALIAITVAAGALLAQNAMAADPAQLAQQKGCLACHSIDKKIVGPAYKDVAKKYAGQAGAADKLAAKIQKGGSGSWGTVPMPPNNVTPAEAKELATWVLSQK
;
A
#
# COMPACT_ATOMS: atom_id res chain seq x y z
N MET A 1 18.27 -46.72 37.52
CA MET A 1 18.42 -46.26 36.16
C MET A 1 17.32 -45.30 35.82
N LYS A 2 17.66 -44.08 35.77
CA LYS A 2 16.67 -43.04 35.58
C LYS A 2 16.85 -42.49 34.19
N ALA A 3 15.89 -42.76 33.36
CA ALA A 3 15.86 -42.17 32.04
C ALA A 3 15.44 -40.70 32.18
N LEU A 4 16.36 -39.84 31.86
CA LEU A 4 16.06 -38.44 31.75
C LEU A 4 15.40 -38.24 30.41
N ILE A 5 14.11 -38.00 30.46
CA ILE A 5 13.40 -37.59 29.30
C ILE A 5 13.68 -36.10 29.15
N ALA A 6 14.55 -35.80 28.25
CA ALA A 6 14.74 -34.43 27.84
C ALA A 6 13.51 -34.03 27.03
N ILE A 7 12.63 -33.29 27.63
CA ILE A 7 11.56 -32.66 26.89
C ILE A 7 12.16 -31.46 26.18
N THR A 8 12.53 -31.66 24.98
CA THR A 8 12.81 -30.57 24.11
C THR A 8 11.48 -29.89 23.77
N VAL A 9 11.21 -28.86 24.48
CA VAL A 9 10.19 -27.95 24.08
C VAL A 9 10.73 -27.24 22.85
N ALA A 10 10.37 -27.74 21.72
CA ALA A 10 10.51 -26.96 20.52
C ALA A 10 9.61 -25.75 20.72
N ALA A 11 10.20 -24.67 21.06
CA ALA A 11 9.54 -23.40 20.96
C ALA A 11 9.22 -23.22 19.50
N GLY A 12 8.01 -23.52 19.14
CA GLY A 12 7.52 -23.23 17.82
C GLY A 12 7.74 -21.76 17.60
N ALA A 13 8.56 -21.47 16.67
CA ALA A 13 8.74 -20.12 16.26
C ALA A 13 7.42 -19.65 15.77
N LEU A 14 6.78 -18.93 16.56
CA LEU A 14 5.65 -18.24 16.18
C LEU A 14 6.06 -17.13 15.35
N LEU A 15 5.97 -17.48 14.18
CA LEU A 15 6.27 -16.65 13.23
C LEU A 15 5.41 -15.54 13.16
N ALA A 16 5.98 -14.52 13.18
CA ALA A 16 5.38 -13.26 13.05
C ALA A 16 4.95 -12.96 11.64
N GLN A 17 4.65 -13.98 10.95
CA GLN A 17 4.17 -13.82 9.61
C GLN A 17 3.00 -12.93 9.54
N ASN A 18 2.29 -12.91 10.56
CA ASN A 18 1.16 -12.08 10.65
C ASN A 18 1.47 -10.63 10.80
N ALA A 19 2.63 -10.30 11.23
CA ALA A 19 3.01 -8.91 11.36
C ALA A 19 3.39 -8.28 10.06
N MET A 20 3.44 -9.07 9.02
CA MET A 20 3.76 -8.51 7.75
C MET A 20 2.58 -7.77 7.23
N ALA A 21 2.76 -6.50 7.10
CA ALA A 21 1.90 -5.74 6.25
C ALA A 21 1.81 -6.44 4.91
N ALA A 22 0.64 -6.48 4.35
CA ALA A 22 0.47 -7.00 3.02
C ALA A 22 1.41 -6.26 2.10
N ASP A 23 2.00 -6.95 1.17
CA ASP A 23 2.75 -6.33 0.11
C ASP A 23 1.91 -5.21 -0.50
N PRO A 24 2.40 -3.98 -0.58
CA PRO A 24 1.61 -2.87 -1.11
C PRO A 24 1.08 -3.12 -2.52
N ALA A 25 1.83 -3.82 -3.35
CA ALA A 25 1.36 -4.17 -4.69
C ALA A 25 0.15 -5.10 -4.62
N GLN A 26 0.16 -6.09 -3.73
CA GLN A 26 -0.98 -6.96 -3.50
C GLN A 26 -2.15 -6.20 -2.90
N LEU A 27 -1.89 -5.30 -1.98
CA LEU A 27 -2.92 -4.48 -1.37
C LEU A 27 -3.60 -3.61 -2.42
N ALA A 28 -2.85 -2.99 -3.31
CA ALA A 28 -3.39 -2.23 -4.42
C ALA A 28 -4.29 -3.09 -5.31
N GLN A 29 -3.89 -4.31 -5.58
CA GLN A 29 -4.69 -5.24 -6.36
C GLN A 29 -5.98 -5.62 -5.62
N GLN A 30 -5.90 -5.97 -4.36
CA GLN A 30 -7.04 -6.35 -3.53
C GLN A 30 -8.06 -5.24 -3.38
N LYS A 31 -7.60 -4.01 -3.31
CA LYS A 31 -8.47 -2.83 -3.15
C LYS A 31 -8.96 -2.25 -4.48
N GLY A 32 -8.67 -2.89 -5.58
CA GLY A 32 -9.18 -2.48 -6.88
C GLY A 32 -8.48 -1.29 -7.50
N CYS A 33 -7.37 -0.86 -6.97
CA CYS A 33 -6.64 0.30 -7.48
C CYS A 33 -6.20 0.12 -8.94
N LEU A 34 -5.82 -1.10 -9.29
CA LEU A 34 -5.32 -1.40 -10.62
C LEU A 34 -6.39 -1.49 -11.70
N ALA A 35 -7.66 -1.35 -11.33
CA ALA A 35 -8.74 -1.18 -12.30
C ALA A 35 -8.65 0.18 -13.02
N CYS A 36 -8.12 1.19 -12.33
CA CYS A 36 -8.02 2.56 -12.85
C CYS A 36 -6.59 3.06 -12.99
N HIS A 37 -5.65 2.43 -12.32
CA HIS A 37 -4.24 2.82 -12.35
C HIS A 37 -3.36 1.69 -12.87
N SER A 38 -2.23 2.08 -13.45
CA SER A 38 -1.12 1.18 -13.76
C SER A 38 0.16 1.83 -13.27
N ILE A 39 1.22 1.05 -13.14
CA ILE A 39 2.53 1.59 -12.76
C ILE A 39 3.08 2.49 -13.87
N ASP A 40 2.98 2.05 -15.10
CA ASP A 40 3.64 2.68 -16.24
C ASP A 40 2.73 3.49 -17.16
N LYS A 41 1.43 3.24 -17.12
CA LYS A 41 0.49 3.80 -18.11
C LYS A 41 -0.68 4.47 -17.45
N LYS A 42 -1.14 5.55 -18.05
CA LYS A 42 -2.44 6.12 -17.72
C LYS A 42 -3.54 5.20 -18.24
N ILE A 43 -4.50 4.91 -17.38
CA ILE A 43 -5.72 4.20 -17.73
C ILE A 43 -6.89 5.16 -17.53
N VAL A 44 -7.61 5.05 -16.43
CA VAL A 44 -8.58 6.05 -16.00
C VAL A 44 -7.87 7.10 -15.16
N GLY A 45 -7.06 6.65 -14.21
CA GLY A 45 -6.22 7.50 -13.40
C GLY A 45 -4.78 7.56 -13.92
N PRO A 46 -3.95 8.45 -13.36
CA PRO A 46 -2.57 8.59 -13.78
C PRO A 46 -1.74 7.35 -13.47
N ALA A 47 -0.68 7.15 -14.25
CA ALA A 47 0.31 6.15 -13.94
C ALA A 47 0.99 6.46 -12.61
N TYR A 48 1.29 5.44 -11.82
CA TYR A 48 1.93 5.66 -10.53
C TYR A 48 3.31 6.30 -10.65
N LYS A 49 4.04 6.01 -11.71
CA LYS A 49 5.32 6.69 -12.00
C LYS A 49 5.15 8.20 -12.18
N ASP A 50 4.08 8.61 -12.81
CA ASP A 50 3.79 10.03 -13.00
C ASP A 50 3.36 10.70 -11.70
N VAL A 51 2.60 9.98 -10.86
CA VAL A 51 2.26 10.45 -9.52
C VAL A 51 3.54 10.65 -8.69
N ALA A 52 4.43 9.68 -8.71
CA ALA A 52 5.70 9.77 -8.00
C ALA A 52 6.53 10.96 -8.46
N LYS A 53 6.58 11.23 -9.76
CA LYS A 53 7.28 12.39 -10.31
C LYS A 53 6.67 13.71 -9.89
N LYS A 54 5.34 13.80 -9.93
CA LYS A 54 4.65 15.04 -9.57
C LYS A 54 4.89 15.43 -8.11
N TYR A 55 4.93 14.45 -7.23
CA TYR A 55 5.07 14.68 -5.80
C TYR A 55 6.49 14.53 -5.28
N ALA A 56 7.46 14.30 -6.16
CA ALA A 56 8.85 14.16 -5.76
C ALA A 56 9.34 15.41 -5.02
N GLY A 57 9.96 15.18 -3.87
CA GLY A 57 10.49 16.27 -3.06
C GLY A 57 9.47 17.10 -2.29
N GLN A 58 8.18 16.79 -2.40
CA GLN A 58 7.16 17.51 -1.63
C GLN A 58 7.06 16.96 -0.23
N ALA A 59 7.21 17.82 0.75
CA ALA A 59 6.98 17.47 2.14
C ALA A 59 5.51 17.08 2.36
N GLY A 60 5.27 15.98 3.08
CA GLY A 60 3.91 15.54 3.36
C GLY A 60 3.20 14.88 2.19
N ALA A 61 3.91 14.56 1.10
CA ALA A 61 3.29 13.94 -0.07
C ALA A 61 2.57 12.63 0.26
N ALA A 62 3.17 11.77 1.08
CA ALA A 62 2.56 10.50 1.46
C ALA A 62 1.25 10.72 2.21
N ASP A 63 1.18 11.69 3.10
CA ASP A 63 -0.05 11.99 3.84
C ASP A 63 -1.12 12.58 2.94
N LYS A 64 -0.75 13.43 2.00
CA LYS A 64 -1.68 13.97 1.01
C LYS A 64 -2.27 12.89 0.14
N LEU A 65 -1.43 12.00 -0.35
CA LEU A 65 -1.88 10.90 -1.18
C LEU A 65 -2.71 9.88 -0.39
N ALA A 66 -2.35 9.62 0.86
CA ALA A 66 -3.14 8.76 1.72
C ALA A 66 -4.55 9.30 1.92
N ALA A 67 -4.69 10.60 2.15
CA ALA A 67 -5.99 11.24 2.26
C ALA A 67 -6.77 11.14 0.94
N LYS A 68 -6.11 11.32 -0.19
CA LYS A 68 -6.73 11.18 -1.50
C LYS A 68 -7.23 9.76 -1.75
N ILE A 69 -6.46 8.76 -1.35
CA ILE A 69 -6.85 7.36 -1.48
C ILE A 69 -8.10 7.06 -0.65
N GLN A 70 -8.16 7.56 0.58
CA GLN A 70 -9.31 7.31 1.44
C GLN A 70 -10.56 8.07 1.03
N LYS A 71 -10.41 9.33 0.67
CA LYS A 71 -11.53 10.24 0.43
C LYS A 71 -11.90 10.40 -1.03
N GLY A 72 -10.98 10.08 -1.92
CA GLY A 72 -11.16 10.33 -3.33
C GLY A 72 -11.07 11.80 -3.69
N GLY A 73 -11.55 12.15 -4.85
CA GLY A 73 -11.61 13.52 -5.32
C GLY A 73 -11.16 13.66 -6.77
N SER A 74 -11.15 14.90 -7.24
CA SER A 74 -10.75 15.22 -8.60
C SER A 74 -9.96 16.54 -8.62
N GLY A 75 -9.45 16.91 -9.78
CA GLY A 75 -8.79 18.20 -10.00
C GLY A 75 -7.28 18.12 -10.09
N SER A 76 -6.62 17.23 -9.36
CA SER A 76 -5.17 17.10 -9.42
C SER A 76 -4.68 16.55 -10.77
N TRP A 77 -5.47 15.70 -11.38
CA TRP A 77 -5.16 15.02 -12.65
C TRP A 77 -6.26 15.16 -13.68
N GLY A 78 -7.07 16.18 -13.57
CA GLY A 78 -8.19 16.42 -14.45
C GLY A 78 -9.53 16.30 -13.73
N THR A 79 -10.59 16.16 -14.49
CA THR A 79 -11.96 16.21 -13.97
C THR A 79 -12.55 14.87 -13.59
N VAL A 80 -11.94 13.77 -14.02
CA VAL A 80 -12.43 12.44 -13.68
C VAL A 80 -12.19 12.18 -12.20
N PRO A 81 -13.23 11.93 -11.42
CA PRO A 81 -13.06 11.74 -9.98
C PRO A 81 -12.51 10.36 -9.68
N MET A 82 -11.61 10.30 -8.70
CA MET A 82 -11.23 9.07 -8.04
C MET A 82 -12.24 8.79 -6.94
N PRO A 83 -12.87 7.62 -6.91
CA PRO A 83 -13.80 7.31 -5.83
C PRO A 83 -13.07 7.09 -4.50
N PRO A 84 -13.77 7.25 -3.39
CA PRO A 84 -13.22 6.85 -2.10
C PRO A 84 -12.93 5.35 -2.07
N ASN A 85 -11.89 4.97 -1.37
CA ASN A 85 -11.52 3.57 -1.23
C ASN A 85 -11.73 3.08 0.20
N ASN A 86 -12.14 1.84 0.33
CA ASN A 86 -12.34 1.23 1.63
C ASN A 86 -11.00 0.68 2.16
N VAL A 87 -10.18 1.57 2.65
CA VAL A 87 -8.89 1.28 3.25
C VAL A 87 -8.76 1.95 4.60
N THR A 88 -8.01 1.34 5.49
CA THR A 88 -7.68 1.97 6.77
C THR A 88 -6.67 3.09 6.55
N PRO A 89 -6.52 4.02 7.51
CA PRO A 89 -5.46 5.04 7.41
C PRO A 89 -4.07 4.45 7.25
N ALA A 90 -3.78 3.35 7.92
CA ALA A 90 -2.48 2.67 7.79
C ALA A 90 -2.30 2.09 6.39
N GLU A 91 -3.32 1.45 5.84
CA GLU A 91 -3.29 0.93 4.47
C GLU A 91 -3.13 2.05 3.44
N ALA A 92 -3.85 3.15 3.61
CA ALA A 92 -3.74 4.30 2.73
C ALA A 92 -2.32 4.87 2.72
N LYS A 93 -1.69 4.98 3.88
CA LYS A 93 -0.32 5.45 4.02
C LYS A 93 0.67 4.51 3.35
N GLU A 94 0.47 3.22 3.53
CA GLU A 94 1.29 2.19 2.92
C GLU A 94 1.20 2.25 1.39
N LEU A 95 -0.01 2.34 0.86
CA LEU A 95 -0.23 2.50 -0.57
C LEU A 95 0.38 3.78 -1.11
N ALA A 96 0.20 4.90 -0.42
CA ALA A 96 0.77 6.18 -0.82
C ALA A 96 2.30 6.13 -0.89
N THR A 97 2.93 5.55 0.11
CA THR A 97 4.38 5.39 0.16
C THR A 97 4.87 4.50 -0.98
N TRP A 98 4.16 3.44 -1.26
CA TRP A 98 4.49 2.55 -2.39
C TRP A 98 4.36 3.27 -3.73
N VAL A 99 3.28 4.01 -3.95
CA VAL A 99 3.09 4.79 -5.17
C VAL A 99 4.24 5.77 -5.37
N LEU A 100 4.64 6.48 -4.31
CA LEU A 100 5.74 7.43 -4.38
C LEU A 100 7.11 6.80 -4.64
N SER A 101 7.23 5.50 -4.44
CA SER A 101 8.46 4.76 -4.70
C SER A 101 8.60 4.31 -6.17
N GLN A 102 7.59 4.49 -6.98
CA GLN A 102 7.63 4.08 -8.38
C GLN A 102 8.51 5.02 -9.19
N LYS A 103 9.33 4.44 -10.05
CA LYS A 103 10.31 5.19 -10.86
C LYS A 103 10.25 4.80 -12.31
#